data_124a45c6e06997ab6ce6df2f7ebcfa06
#
_entry.id   124a45c6e06997ab6ce6df2f7ebcfa06
#
_cell.length_a   1.000
_cell.length_b   1.000
_cell.length_c   1.000
_cell.angle_alpha   90.00
_cell.angle_beta   90.00
_cell.angle_gamma   90.00
#
_symmetry.space_group_name_H-M   'P 1'
#
loop_
_entity.id
_entity.type
_entity.pdbx_description
1 polymer ?
#
loop_
_entity_poly.entity_id
_entity_poly.type
_entity_poly.pdbx_seq_one_letter_code
_entity_poly.pdbx_strand_id
1 'polypeptide(L)'
;MKMKTNADKGKSRSLLDRAEVTQRRLNETDKLKYPSNTLDDYYDIIHQLMEALTLLEGIKMKGEGAHCELIDYICEKYNVSETDREFLQQMRNYRNRISYEGFSVKSDYIERNESRINRIISRLSGIVKEKT
;
A
#
# COMPACT_ATOMS: atom_id res chain seq x y z
N MET A 1 10.14 11.52 8.28
CA MET A 1 10.28 11.75 9.74
C MET A 1 9.05 11.26 10.46
N LYS A 2 9.25 10.35 11.39
CA LYS A 2 8.15 9.80 12.20
C LYS A 2 7.77 10.77 13.29
N MET A 3 6.48 11.08 13.41
CA MET A 3 5.95 12.02 14.40
C MET A 3 4.80 11.38 15.17
N LYS A 4 4.66 11.78 16.43
CA LYS A 4 3.48 11.41 17.22
C LYS A 4 2.31 12.32 16.86
N THR A 5 1.12 11.73 16.81
CA THR A 5 -0.13 12.45 16.61
C THR A 5 -1.21 11.77 17.43
N ASN A 6 -2.43 12.27 17.39
CA ASN A 6 -3.52 11.61 18.07
C ASN A 6 -3.98 10.39 17.27
N ALA A 7 -4.18 9.27 17.96
CA ALA A 7 -4.79 8.10 17.34
C ALA A 7 -6.19 8.46 16.81
N ASP A 8 -6.53 7.99 15.62
CA ASP A 8 -7.80 8.32 14.99
C ASP A 8 -8.40 7.07 14.35
N LYS A 9 -9.23 6.40 15.13
CA LYS A 9 -9.89 5.16 14.71
C LYS A 9 -10.89 5.40 13.58
N GLY A 10 -11.61 6.52 13.61
CA GLY A 10 -12.56 6.88 12.57
C GLY A 10 -11.90 7.09 11.22
N LYS A 11 -10.80 7.84 11.20
CA LYS A 11 -10.05 8.07 9.97
C LYS A 11 -9.40 6.79 9.46
N SER A 12 -8.89 5.95 10.37
CA SER A 12 -8.34 4.64 10.02
C SER A 12 -9.39 3.79 9.30
N ARG A 13 -10.61 3.74 9.83
CA ARG A 13 -11.71 3.00 9.22
C ARG A 13 -12.07 3.56 7.86
N SER A 14 -12.08 4.88 7.70
CA SER A 14 -12.34 5.53 6.40
C SER A 14 -11.30 5.14 5.35
N LEU A 15 -10.03 5.04 5.74
CA LEU A 15 -8.97 4.60 4.83
C LEU A 15 -9.14 3.13 4.44
N LEU A 16 -9.52 2.27 5.38
CA LEU A 16 -9.84 0.89 5.08
C LEU A 16 -10.98 0.80 4.06
N ASP A 17 -12.07 1.54 4.28
CA ASP A 17 -13.20 1.56 3.38
C ASP A 17 -12.81 2.04 1.98
N ARG A 18 -11.96 3.05 1.90
CA ARG A 18 -11.44 3.57 0.63
C ARG A 18 -10.61 2.51 -0.09
N ALA A 19 -9.73 1.83 0.62
CA ALA A 19 -8.92 0.76 0.06
C ALA A 19 -9.79 -0.37 -0.51
N GLU A 20 -10.84 -0.74 0.21
CA GLU A 20 -11.77 -1.77 -0.24
C GLU A 20 -12.56 -1.35 -1.49
N VAL A 21 -12.96 -0.08 -1.58
CA VAL A 21 -13.62 0.47 -2.78
C VAL A 21 -12.70 0.40 -3.98
N THR A 22 -11.45 0.82 -3.83
CA THR A 22 -10.46 0.77 -4.91
C THR A 22 -10.23 -0.67 -5.36
N GLN A 23 -10.17 -1.61 -4.41
CA GLN A 23 -9.97 -3.02 -4.74
C GLN A 23 -11.17 -3.60 -5.50
N ARG A 24 -12.39 -3.26 -5.11
CA ARG A 24 -13.58 -3.70 -5.84
C ARG A 24 -13.60 -3.15 -7.25
N ARG A 25 -13.31 -1.86 -7.41
CA ARG A 25 -13.24 -1.22 -8.72
C ARG A 25 -12.20 -1.89 -9.61
N LEU A 26 -11.02 -2.14 -9.04
CA LEU A 26 -9.93 -2.81 -9.76
C LEU A 26 -10.32 -4.21 -10.21
N ASN A 27 -11.02 -4.97 -9.36
CA ASN A 27 -11.47 -6.32 -9.69
C ASN A 27 -12.52 -6.36 -10.81
N GLU A 28 -13.20 -5.25 -11.08
CA GLU A 28 -14.17 -5.13 -12.17
C GLU A 28 -13.52 -4.72 -13.50
N THR A 29 -12.22 -4.50 -13.53
CA THR A 29 -11.50 -4.06 -14.73
C THR A 29 -10.59 -5.17 -15.25
N ASP A 30 -10.14 -4.99 -16.50
CA ASP A 30 -9.08 -5.82 -17.07
C ASP A 30 -7.73 -5.30 -16.56
N LYS A 31 -7.19 -5.98 -15.55
CA LYS A 31 -5.96 -5.57 -14.87
C LYS A 31 -4.72 -5.59 -15.75
N LEU A 32 -4.77 -6.33 -16.85
CA LEU A 32 -3.61 -6.47 -17.76
C LEU A 32 -3.64 -5.49 -18.92
N LYS A 33 -4.79 -4.85 -19.14
CA LYS A 33 -4.94 -3.92 -20.27
C LYS A 33 -4.14 -2.62 -20.08
N TYR A 34 -4.12 -2.11 -18.84
CA TYR A 34 -3.38 -0.91 -18.48
C TYR A 34 -2.52 -1.20 -17.24
N PRO A 35 -1.42 -1.95 -17.41
CA PRO A 35 -0.68 -2.48 -16.25
C PRO A 35 -0.07 -1.41 -15.34
N SER A 36 0.35 -0.26 -15.88
CA SER A 36 0.87 0.83 -15.03
C SER A 36 -0.22 1.40 -14.12
N ASN A 37 -1.43 1.57 -14.64
CA ASN A 37 -2.56 2.01 -13.82
C ASN A 37 -2.93 0.97 -12.78
N THR A 38 -2.85 -0.30 -13.12
CA THR A 38 -3.09 -1.40 -12.18
C THR A 38 -2.08 -1.37 -11.04
N LEU A 39 -0.81 -1.13 -11.35
CA LEU A 39 0.23 -1.00 -10.31
C LEU A 39 -0.07 0.18 -9.39
N ASP A 40 -0.44 1.33 -9.96
CA ASP A 40 -0.81 2.50 -9.17
C ASP A 40 -1.96 2.21 -8.22
N ASP A 41 -3.00 1.54 -8.68
CA ASP A 41 -4.15 1.18 -7.85
C ASP A 41 -3.75 0.22 -6.73
N TYR A 42 -2.96 -0.79 -7.01
CA TYR A 42 -2.49 -1.73 -6.00
C TYR A 42 -1.62 -1.02 -4.96
N TYR A 43 -0.73 -0.14 -5.39
CA TYR A 43 0.11 0.59 -4.46
C TYR A 43 -0.73 1.51 -3.57
N ASP A 44 -1.72 2.19 -4.13
CA ASP A 44 -2.62 3.07 -3.37
C ASP A 44 -3.39 2.29 -2.30
N ILE A 45 -3.88 1.09 -2.64
CA ILE A 45 -4.55 0.21 -1.66
C ILE A 45 -3.62 -0.10 -0.50
N ILE A 46 -2.41 -0.55 -0.79
CA ILE A 46 -1.43 -0.93 0.23
C ILE A 46 -1.06 0.29 1.09
N HIS A 47 -0.81 1.43 0.44
CA HIS A 47 -0.45 2.67 1.13
C HIS A 47 -1.55 3.11 2.10
N GLN A 48 -2.81 3.08 1.67
CA GLN A 48 -3.94 3.42 2.52
C GLN A 48 -4.06 2.50 3.73
N LEU A 49 -3.82 1.20 3.54
CA LEU A 49 -3.85 0.24 4.63
C LEU A 49 -2.72 0.49 5.63
N MET A 50 -1.52 0.82 5.15
CA MET A 50 -0.40 1.15 6.02
C MET A 50 -0.67 2.45 6.81
N GLU A 51 -1.23 3.46 6.16
CA GLU A 51 -1.63 4.68 6.86
C GLU A 51 -2.72 4.42 7.90
N ALA A 52 -3.68 3.55 7.58
CA ALA A 52 -4.72 3.17 8.53
C ALA A 52 -4.10 2.60 9.81
N LEU A 53 -3.04 1.79 9.70
CA LEU A 53 -2.35 1.21 10.84
C LEU A 53 -1.63 2.27 11.67
N THR A 54 -0.91 3.20 11.04
CA THR A 54 -0.22 4.26 11.78
C THR A 54 -1.20 5.21 12.47
N LEU A 55 -2.36 5.45 11.87
CA LEU A 55 -3.41 6.26 12.51
C LEU A 55 -3.91 5.61 13.81
N LEU A 56 -4.02 4.29 13.84
CA LEU A 56 -4.44 3.58 15.06
C LEU A 56 -3.39 3.69 16.16
N GLU A 57 -2.14 3.88 15.79
CA GLU A 57 -1.03 3.99 16.74
C GLU A 57 -0.72 5.43 17.12
N GLY A 58 -1.38 6.40 16.50
CA GLY A 58 -1.06 7.81 16.72
C GLY A 58 0.31 8.19 16.18
N ILE A 59 0.65 7.69 15.00
CA ILE A 59 1.94 7.95 14.35
C ILE A 59 1.68 8.47 12.95
N LYS A 60 2.52 9.40 12.49
CA LYS A 60 2.48 9.94 11.13
C LYS A 60 3.89 10.08 10.57
N MET A 61 4.06 9.70 9.32
CA MET A 61 5.30 9.94 8.58
C MET A 61 5.16 11.24 7.80
N LYS A 62 6.14 12.14 7.91
CA LYS A 62 6.13 13.43 7.21
C LYS A 62 7.43 13.69 6.50
N GLY A 63 7.37 14.53 5.48
CA GLY A 63 8.52 15.04 4.77
C GLY A 63 8.99 14.14 3.66
N GLU A 64 10.16 14.46 3.14
CA GLU A 64 10.81 13.70 2.09
C GLU A 64 11.10 12.28 2.60
N GLY A 65 10.84 11.28 1.77
CA GLY A 65 11.06 9.89 2.14
C GLY A 65 9.97 9.29 3.04
N ALA A 66 8.86 10.01 3.27
CA ALA A 66 7.80 9.54 4.16
C ALA A 66 7.20 8.20 3.72
N HIS A 67 7.00 7.97 2.43
CA HIS A 67 6.45 6.71 1.93
C HIS A 67 7.41 5.54 2.13
N CYS A 68 8.71 5.77 1.92
CA CYS A 68 9.74 4.76 2.17
C CYS A 68 9.79 4.40 3.66
N GLU A 69 9.76 5.40 4.52
CA GLU A 69 9.78 5.24 5.97
C GLU A 69 8.55 4.49 6.47
N LEU A 70 7.39 4.78 5.90
CA LEU A 70 6.14 4.11 6.26
C LEU A 70 6.22 2.59 5.97
N ILE A 71 6.73 2.22 4.80
CA ILE A 71 6.90 0.81 4.44
C ILE A 71 7.81 0.11 5.44
N ASP A 72 8.97 0.69 5.75
CA ASP A 72 9.93 0.11 6.67
C ASP A 72 9.34 -0.04 8.07
N TYR A 73 8.63 0.98 8.56
CA TYR A 73 8.00 0.97 9.87
C TYR A 73 6.96 -0.14 9.99
N ILE A 74 6.05 -0.22 9.02
CA ILE A 74 4.96 -1.22 9.04
C ILE A 74 5.52 -2.64 8.91
N CYS A 75 6.49 -2.85 8.04
CA CYS A 75 7.10 -4.16 7.85
C CYS A 75 7.81 -4.65 9.10
N GLU A 76 8.51 -3.77 9.80
CA GLU A 76 9.15 -4.11 11.07
C GLU A 76 8.11 -4.42 12.15
N LYS A 77 7.13 -3.55 12.32
CA LYS A 77 6.15 -3.70 13.40
C LYS A 77 5.27 -4.94 13.26
N TYR A 78 4.87 -5.26 12.05
CA TYR A 78 3.94 -6.37 11.80
C TYR A 78 4.62 -7.62 11.24
N ASN A 79 5.94 -7.71 11.37
CA ASN A 79 6.74 -8.87 10.98
C ASN A 79 6.52 -9.30 9.52
N VAL A 80 6.47 -8.34 8.63
CA VAL A 80 6.47 -8.60 7.19
C VAL A 80 7.88 -9.05 6.80
N SER A 81 7.98 -10.09 5.98
CA SER A 81 9.28 -10.63 5.59
C SER A 81 10.14 -9.58 4.86
N GLU A 82 11.46 -9.73 4.96
CA GLU A 82 12.40 -8.85 4.26
C GLU A 82 12.17 -8.87 2.74
N THR A 83 11.85 -10.04 2.19
CA THR A 83 11.55 -10.18 0.76
C THR A 83 10.33 -9.35 0.38
N ASP A 84 9.27 -9.39 1.18
CA ASP A 84 8.06 -8.60 0.92
C ASP A 84 8.31 -7.10 1.13
N ARG A 85 9.13 -6.73 2.13
CA ARG A 85 9.52 -5.33 2.34
C ARG A 85 10.25 -4.77 1.12
N GLU A 86 11.22 -5.51 0.61
CA GLU A 86 11.96 -5.11 -0.60
C GLU A 86 11.03 -4.99 -1.79
N PHE A 87 10.07 -5.90 -1.92
CA PHE A 87 9.08 -5.85 -2.99
C PHE A 87 8.21 -4.59 -2.89
N LEU A 88 7.75 -4.24 -1.70
CA LEU A 88 6.96 -3.02 -1.49
C LEU A 88 7.74 -1.76 -1.82
N GLN A 89 9.02 -1.72 -1.48
CA GLN A 89 9.90 -0.60 -1.85
C GLN A 89 10.08 -0.52 -3.37
N GLN A 90 10.18 -1.66 -4.04
CA GLN A 90 10.24 -1.69 -5.51
C GLN A 90 8.94 -1.15 -6.13
N MET A 91 7.77 -1.55 -5.60
CA MET A 91 6.48 -1.04 -6.08
C MET A 91 6.41 0.48 -5.93
N ARG A 92 6.84 1.00 -4.77
CA ARG A 92 6.89 2.44 -4.53
C ARG A 92 7.77 3.15 -5.55
N ASN A 93 8.95 2.59 -5.80
CA ASN A 93 9.88 3.15 -6.77
C ASN A 93 9.28 3.16 -8.17
N TYR A 94 8.67 2.06 -8.61
CA TYR A 94 8.04 1.97 -9.92
C TYR A 94 6.86 2.94 -10.05
N ARG A 95 6.04 3.06 -9.02
CA ARG A 95 4.93 4.00 -9.02
C ARG A 95 5.44 5.45 -9.17
N ASN A 96 6.52 5.81 -8.49
CA ASN A 96 7.11 7.14 -8.61
C ASN A 96 7.66 7.37 -10.02
N ARG A 97 8.32 6.39 -10.61
CA ARG A 97 8.85 6.48 -11.98
C ARG A 97 7.74 6.59 -13.03
N ILE A 98 6.64 5.89 -12.82
CA ILE A 98 5.45 6.01 -13.69
C ILE A 98 4.94 7.45 -13.66
N SER A 99 4.81 8.03 -12.46
CA SER A 99 4.25 9.37 -12.27
C SER A 99 5.17 10.49 -12.80
N TYR A 100 6.48 10.35 -12.61
CA TYR A 100 7.41 11.47 -12.84
C TYR A 100 8.34 11.29 -14.03
N GLU A 101 8.55 10.07 -14.52
CA GLU A 101 9.54 9.79 -15.57
C GLU A 101 8.93 9.19 -16.84
N GLY A 102 7.60 9.00 -16.86
CA GLY A 102 6.95 8.35 -17.99
C GLY A 102 7.29 6.86 -18.13
N PHE A 103 7.82 6.26 -17.06
CA PHE A 103 8.09 4.83 -17.02
C PHE A 103 6.78 4.03 -17.09
N SER A 104 6.81 2.84 -17.67
CA SER A 104 5.65 1.96 -17.67
C SER A 104 6.07 0.52 -17.38
N VAL A 105 5.20 -0.20 -16.70
CA VAL A 105 5.38 -1.64 -16.46
C VAL A 105 4.57 -2.42 -17.50
N LYS A 106 4.99 -3.65 -17.75
CA LYS A 106 4.30 -4.55 -18.67
C LYS A 106 3.33 -5.44 -17.93
N SER A 107 2.39 -6.03 -18.69
CA SER A 107 1.37 -6.93 -18.10
C SER A 107 1.99 -8.11 -17.37
N ASP A 108 3.15 -8.61 -17.80
CA ASP A 108 3.80 -9.73 -17.13
C ASP A 108 4.24 -9.41 -15.70
N TYR A 109 4.55 -8.15 -15.42
CA TYR A 109 4.83 -7.72 -14.04
C TYR A 109 3.61 -7.97 -13.14
N ILE A 110 2.43 -7.60 -13.62
CA ILE A 110 1.19 -7.81 -12.87
C ILE A 110 0.92 -9.31 -12.70
N GLU A 111 1.01 -10.07 -13.79
CA GLU A 111 0.77 -11.51 -13.75
C GLU A 111 1.66 -12.23 -12.73
N ARG A 112 2.95 -11.88 -12.72
CA ARG A 112 3.93 -12.54 -11.84
C ARG A 112 3.78 -12.15 -10.37
N ASN A 113 3.23 -10.98 -10.08
CA ASN A 113 3.25 -10.42 -8.72
C ASN A 113 1.87 -10.30 -8.09
N GLU A 114 0.80 -10.56 -8.83
CA GLU A 114 -0.57 -10.36 -8.34
C GLU A 114 -0.88 -11.19 -7.09
N SER A 115 -0.47 -12.45 -7.06
CA SER A 115 -0.69 -13.30 -5.88
C SER A 115 -0.02 -12.75 -4.64
N ARG A 116 1.23 -12.29 -4.77
CA ARG A 116 1.97 -11.68 -3.67
C ARG A 116 1.30 -10.39 -3.20
N ILE A 117 0.91 -9.55 -4.14
CA ILE A 117 0.25 -8.28 -3.84
C ILE A 117 -1.04 -8.54 -3.06
N ASN A 118 -1.87 -9.46 -3.55
CA ASN A 118 -3.15 -9.77 -2.91
C ASN A 118 -2.96 -10.38 -1.52
N ARG A 119 -1.93 -11.20 -1.33
CA ARG A 119 -1.60 -11.76 -0.02
C ARG A 119 -1.22 -10.67 0.98
N ILE A 120 -0.42 -9.70 0.55
CA ILE A 120 -0.02 -8.56 1.39
C ILE A 120 -1.25 -7.72 1.75
N ILE A 121 -2.09 -7.41 0.77
CA ILE A 121 -3.32 -6.64 0.97
C ILE A 121 -4.23 -7.34 1.99
N SER A 122 -4.47 -8.63 1.82
CA SER A 122 -5.31 -9.41 2.72
C SER A 122 -4.79 -9.38 4.15
N ARG A 123 -3.48 -9.51 4.32
CA ARG A 123 -2.86 -9.49 5.65
C ARG A 123 -3.03 -8.13 6.33
N LEU A 124 -2.68 -7.06 5.63
CA LEU A 124 -2.78 -5.71 6.19
C LEU A 124 -4.24 -5.33 6.48
N SER A 125 -5.13 -5.64 5.56
CA SER A 125 -6.57 -5.41 5.74
C SER A 125 -7.10 -6.16 6.96
N GLY A 126 -6.70 -7.41 7.13
CA GLY A 126 -7.07 -8.21 8.30
C GLY A 126 -6.63 -7.59 9.61
N ILE A 127 -5.40 -7.06 9.66
CA ILE A 127 -4.88 -6.40 10.86
C ILE A 127 -5.68 -5.14 11.18
N VAL A 128 -5.97 -4.31 10.17
CA VAL A 128 -6.79 -3.11 10.38
C VAL A 128 -8.17 -3.48 10.91
N LYS A 129 -8.81 -4.50 10.33
CA LYS A 129 -10.14 -4.94 10.76
C LYS A 129 -10.15 -5.43 12.21
N GLU A 130 -9.12 -6.16 12.62
CA GLU A 130 -9.01 -6.63 14.02
C GLU A 130 -8.92 -5.47 15.00
N LYS A 131 -8.28 -4.38 14.62
CA LYS A 131 -8.04 -3.23 15.49
C LYS A 131 -9.15 -2.19 15.43
N THR A 132 -10.05 -2.31 14.51
CA THR A 132 -11.19 -1.41 14.36
C THR A 132 -12.52 -2.13 14.49
#